data_2b07bba31e19d17e4ecf37ab7013658a
#
_entry.id   2b07bba31e19d17e4ecf37ab7013658a
#
_cell.length_a   1.000
_cell.length_b   1.000
_cell.length_c   1.000
_cell.angle_alpha   90.00
_cell.angle_beta   90.00
_cell.angle_gamma   90.00
#
_symmetry.space_group_name_H-M   'P 1'
#
loop_
_entity.id
_entity.type
_entity.pdbx_description
1 polymer ?
#
loop_
_entity_poly.entity_id
_entity_poly.type
_entity_poly.pdbx_seq_one_letter_code
_entity_poly.pdbx_strand_id
1 'polypeptide(L)'
;MVSQIQPQTQPEVIYPDCDGQPVANNTIQFRWIVEIQQNLDWLFAEDPNVFVAGDLFWYPVEGRNTIVNAPDIMVVLGRPKGDRLSYMQWKEGGIAPQVVFEILSPSNTPNEMDKKLLFYDRYGVEEYYIYDPDKNNLRGWLRGEDGLDVISQMADWVSPRLKIRFTPSPESLDLYRPDGERFLTYKEISQRLEQERQRAEQERQRAEQAEQARRDAIPQLLQMGLSVEQIAQALSLSVEEVRTLTQE
;
A
#
# COMPACT_ATOMS: atom_id res chain seq x y z
N MET A 1 18.02 64.49 8.60
CA MET A 1 17.65 63.50 7.57
C MET A 1 17.76 62.14 8.20
N VAL A 2 16.62 61.50 8.42
CA VAL A 2 16.59 60.13 8.96
C VAL A 2 16.59 59.20 7.76
N SER A 3 17.70 58.47 7.58
CA SER A 3 17.84 57.48 6.52
C SER A 3 16.92 56.30 6.86
N GLN A 4 15.88 56.07 6.06
CA GLN A 4 15.05 54.88 6.14
C GLN A 4 15.87 53.69 5.64
N ILE A 5 16.20 52.78 6.55
CA ILE A 5 16.75 51.47 6.21
C ILE A 5 15.60 50.65 5.59
N GLN A 6 15.63 50.46 4.27
CA GLN A 6 14.74 49.46 3.63
C GLN A 6 15.10 48.07 4.13
N PRO A 7 14.11 47.27 4.55
CA PRO A 7 14.38 45.87 4.89
C PRO A 7 14.87 45.15 3.63
N GLN A 8 16.07 44.58 3.68
CA GLN A 8 16.55 43.66 2.67
C GLN A 8 15.65 42.43 2.70
N THR A 9 14.80 42.27 1.69
CA THR A 9 14.11 41.00 1.44
C THR A 9 15.17 39.94 1.14
N GLN A 10 15.30 38.96 2.04
CA GLN A 10 16.12 37.78 1.72
C GLN A 10 15.53 37.10 0.48
N PRO A 11 16.37 36.63 -0.46
CA PRO A 11 15.87 35.91 -1.62
C PRO A 11 15.07 34.68 -1.16
N GLU A 12 13.91 34.48 -1.77
CA GLU A 12 13.04 33.33 -1.50
C GLU A 12 13.80 32.05 -1.84
N VAL A 13 13.89 31.11 -0.90
CA VAL A 13 14.56 29.82 -1.11
C VAL A 13 13.63 28.93 -1.93
N ILE A 14 14.06 28.57 -3.13
CA ILE A 14 13.34 27.63 -4.00
C ILE A 14 13.65 26.20 -3.55
N TYR A 15 12.60 25.39 -3.40
CA TYR A 15 12.69 23.95 -3.10
C TYR A 15 12.28 23.16 -4.34
N PRO A 16 13.24 22.62 -5.12
CA PRO A 16 12.93 21.78 -6.29
C PRO A 16 12.07 20.57 -5.92
N ASP A 17 11.24 20.15 -6.86
CA ASP A 17 10.46 18.90 -6.81
C ASP A 17 11.14 17.75 -7.59
N CYS A 18 12.23 18.06 -8.30
CA CYS A 18 13.09 17.10 -8.98
C CYS A 18 14.54 17.62 -9.00
N ASP A 19 15.51 16.71 -9.18
CA ASP A 19 16.93 17.04 -9.27
C ASP A 19 17.41 17.31 -10.71
N GLY A 20 16.52 17.18 -11.69
CA GLY A 20 16.83 17.35 -13.12
C GLY A 20 17.68 16.24 -13.70
N GLN A 21 17.92 15.15 -12.95
CA GLN A 21 18.65 14.00 -13.46
C GLN A 21 17.70 12.99 -14.11
N PRO A 22 18.17 12.21 -15.11
CA PRO A 22 17.37 11.11 -15.64
C PRO A 22 17.08 10.08 -14.56
N VAL A 23 15.80 9.75 -14.34
CA VAL A 23 15.40 8.65 -13.45
C VAL A 23 15.64 7.34 -14.21
N ALA A 24 16.74 6.68 -13.92
CA ALA A 24 17.07 5.37 -14.47
C ALA A 24 17.08 4.34 -13.35
N ASN A 25 15.90 3.84 -12.98
CA ASN A 25 15.79 2.70 -12.07
C ASN A 25 15.96 1.40 -12.86
N ASN A 26 16.62 0.41 -12.26
CA ASN A 26 16.56 -0.92 -12.83
C ASN A 26 15.14 -1.49 -12.61
N THR A 27 14.70 -2.39 -13.50
CA THR A 27 13.33 -2.91 -13.48
C THR A 27 13.00 -3.71 -12.22
N ILE A 28 13.99 -4.29 -11.56
CA ILE A 28 13.83 -5.06 -10.30
C ILE A 28 13.60 -4.10 -9.15
N GLN A 29 14.45 -3.08 -9.02
CA GLN A 29 14.31 -2.03 -8.01
C GLN A 29 12.93 -1.36 -8.09
N PHE A 30 12.57 -0.87 -9.30
CA PHE A 30 11.28 -0.20 -9.52
C PHE A 30 10.09 -1.08 -9.14
N ARG A 31 10.14 -2.38 -9.46
CA ARG A 31 9.07 -3.33 -9.10
C ARG A 31 8.90 -3.43 -7.59
N TRP A 32 9.99 -3.52 -6.84
CA TRP A 32 9.96 -3.58 -5.38
C TRP A 32 9.43 -2.28 -4.77
N ILE A 33 9.85 -1.13 -5.28
CA ILE A 33 9.35 0.18 -4.83
C ILE A 33 7.83 0.24 -4.99
N VAL A 34 7.33 -0.08 -6.20
CA VAL A 34 5.90 -0.06 -6.49
C VAL A 34 5.13 -1.07 -5.64
N GLU A 35 5.64 -2.29 -5.48
CA GLU A 35 4.99 -3.34 -4.70
C GLU A 35 4.84 -2.91 -3.23
N ILE A 36 5.92 -2.48 -2.59
CA ILE A 36 5.90 -2.07 -1.19
C ILE A 36 5.01 -0.83 -1.02
N GLN A 37 5.20 0.20 -1.84
CA GLN A 37 4.46 1.45 -1.75
C GLN A 37 2.95 1.23 -1.89
N GLN A 38 2.50 0.47 -2.89
CA GLN A 38 1.07 0.23 -3.12
C GLN A 38 0.43 -0.63 -2.02
N ASN A 39 1.14 -1.66 -1.53
CA ASN A 39 0.62 -2.48 -0.45
C ASN A 39 0.54 -1.70 0.88
N LEU A 40 1.48 -0.80 1.14
CA LEU A 40 1.43 0.09 2.30
C LEU A 40 0.30 1.12 2.17
N ASP A 41 0.11 1.72 0.99
CA ASP A 41 -1.00 2.65 0.79
C ASP A 41 -2.36 1.94 0.94
N TRP A 42 -2.47 0.70 0.48
CA TRP A 42 -3.65 -0.14 0.69
C TRP A 42 -3.82 -0.56 2.16
N LEU A 43 -2.75 -0.92 2.87
CA LEU A 43 -2.79 -1.24 4.30
C LEU A 43 -3.43 -0.11 5.11
N PHE A 44 -3.12 1.12 4.74
CA PHE A 44 -3.64 2.32 5.40
C PHE A 44 -4.77 3.00 4.61
N ALA A 45 -5.47 2.29 3.71
CA ALA A 45 -6.52 2.89 2.87
C ALA A 45 -7.60 3.59 3.69
N GLU A 46 -8.03 2.98 4.79
CA GLU A 46 -9.07 3.49 5.68
C GLU A 46 -8.56 4.54 6.70
N ASP A 47 -7.26 4.73 6.83
CA ASP A 47 -6.70 5.76 7.71
C ASP A 47 -6.35 7.01 6.91
N PRO A 48 -7.15 8.10 7.02
CA PRO A 48 -6.91 9.33 6.26
C PRO A 48 -5.67 10.08 6.73
N ASN A 49 -5.08 9.71 7.87
CA ASN A 49 -3.94 10.38 8.48
C ASN A 49 -2.64 9.58 8.34
N VAL A 50 -2.55 8.69 7.36
CA VAL A 50 -1.30 8.03 6.99
C VAL A 50 -0.96 8.37 5.55
N PHE A 51 0.14 9.07 5.37
CA PHE A 51 0.68 9.43 4.06
C PHE A 51 1.78 8.45 3.67
N VAL A 52 1.63 7.84 2.50
CA VAL A 52 2.62 6.94 1.90
C VAL A 52 3.08 7.55 0.58
N ALA A 53 4.38 7.66 0.37
CA ALA A 53 4.94 8.17 -0.88
C ALA A 53 6.12 7.32 -1.34
N GLY A 54 6.32 7.28 -2.66
CA GLY A 54 7.51 6.73 -3.30
C GLY A 54 8.28 7.84 -4.01
N ASP A 55 9.60 7.80 -3.94
CA ASP A 55 10.53 8.69 -4.67
C ASP A 55 10.18 10.18 -4.57
N LEU A 56 9.83 10.63 -3.36
CA LEU A 56 9.41 12.00 -3.08
C LEU A 56 10.49 12.75 -2.30
N PHE A 57 10.89 13.94 -2.77
CA PHE A 57 11.83 14.78 -2.05
C PHE A 57 11.31 15.17 -0.67
N TRP A 58 12.10 14.83 0.35
CA TRP A 58 11.88 15.25 1.72
C TRP A 58 12.91 16.30 2.14
N TYR A 59 12.39 17.48 2.50
CA TYR A 59 13.13 18.61 3.05
C TYR A 59 12.86 18.71 4.55
N PRO A 60 13.79 18.34 5.43
CA PRO A 60 13.58 18.41 6.89
C PRO A 60 13.77 19.80 7.49
N VAL A 61 14.48 20.71 6.80
CA VAL A 61 14.91 22.00 7.35
C VAL A 61 14.51 23.15 6.45
N GLU A 62 13.68 24.07 6.98
CA GLU A 62 13.32 25.31 6.31
C GLU A 62 14.56 26.18 6.05
N GLY A 63 14.59 26.86 4.90
CA GLY A 63 15.73 27.71 4.50
C GLY A 63 16.96 26.95 3.98
N ARG A 64 16.92 25.62 3.90
CA ARG A 64 18.06 24.77 3.55
C ARG A 64 17.68 23.77 2.45
N ASN A 65 17.51 24.22 1.22
CA ASN A 65 17.15 23.38 0.06
C ASN A 65 18.21 22.35 -0.35
N THR A 66 19.46 22.48 0.14
CA THR A 66 20.52 21.51 -0.07
C THR A 66 20.48 20.33 0.91
N ILE A 67 19.67 20.44 1.97
CA ILE A 67 19.40 19.36 2.92
C ILE A 67 18.14 18.66 2.45
N VAL A 68 18.31 17.65 1.63
CA VAL A 68 17.22 16.92 0.95
C VAL A 68 17.62 15.49 0.72
N ASN A 69 16.65 14.58 0.79
CA ASN A 69 16.75 13.20 0.33
C ASN A 69 15.42 12.77 -0.31
N ALA A 70 15.48 11.83 -1.22
CA ALA A 70 14.30 11.15 -1.77
C ALA A 70 14.36 9.68 -1.33
N PRO A 71 13.61 9.29 -0.29
CA PRO A 71 13.45 7.89 0.06
C PRO A 71 12.74 7.13 -1.06
N ASP A 72 13.16 5.90 -1.35
CA ASP A 72 12.44 5.05 -2.30
C ASP A 72 10.98 4.83 -1.85
N ILE A 73 10.75 4.63 -0.54
CA ILE A 73 9.41 4.67 0.05
C ILE A 73 9.49 5.34 1.43
N MET A 74 8.52 6.19 1.74
CA MET A 74 8.34 6.73 3.08
C MET A 74 6.90 6.64 3.55
N VAL A 75 6.73 6.43 4.87
CA VAL A 75 5.43 6.45 5.55
C VAL A 75 5.43 7.50 6.63
N VAL A 76 4.41 8.35 6.60
CA VAL A 76 4.23 9.45 7.55
C VAL A 76 2.91 9.30 8.28
N LEU A 77 2.99 8.84 9.51
CA LEU A 77 1.84 8.71 10.40
C LEU A 77 1.48 10.09 10.98
N GLY A 78 0.19 10.37 11.05
CA GLY A 78 -0.32 11.65 11.53
C GLY A 78 -0.37 12.75 10.47
N ARG A 79 -0.22 12.40 9.18
CA ARG A 79 -0.35 13.34 8.07
C ARG A 79 -1.43 12.88 7.09
N PRO A 80 -2.26 13.83 6.60
CA PRO A 80 -3.33 13.49 5.66
C PRO A 80 -2.76 12.94 4.35
N LYS A 81 -3.52 12.04 3.72
CA LYS A 81 -3.28 11.61 2.34
C LYS A 81 -3.36 12.80 1.38
N GLY A 82 -2.88 12.61 0.16
CA GLY A 82 -2.98 13.58 -0.93
C GLY A 82 -1.65 13.86 -1.62
N ASP A 83 -1.73 14.49 -2.78
CA ASP A 83 -0.59 14.76 -3.64
C ASP A 83 0.29 15.87 -3.08
N ARG A 84 1.62 15.70 -3.21
CA ARG A 84 2.65 16.67 -2.86
C ARG A 84 3.73 16.68 -3.92
N LEU A 85 4.23 17.87 -4.24
CA LEU A 85 5.41 18.01 -5.10
C LEU A 85 6.70 17.66 -4.35
N SER A 86 6.72 17.92 -3.03
CA SER A 86 7.79 17.55 -2.11
C SER A 86 7.24 17.53 -0.69
N TYR A 87 7.88 16.77 0.20
CA TYR A 87 7.53 16.74 1.62
C TYR A 87 8.39 17.75 2.38
N MET A 88 7.82 18.93 2.65
CA MET A 88 8.46 19.99 3.42
C MET A 88 8.05 19.84 4.90
N GLN A 89 8.90 19.25 5.72
CA GLN A 89 8.56 18.83 7.09
C GLN A 89 7.98 19.98 7.94
N TRP A 90 8.47 21.20 7.81
CA TRP A 90 7.94 22.36 8.57
C TRP A 90 6.53 22.75 8.15
N LYS A 91 6.10 22.47 6.91
CA LYS A 91 4.72 22.65 6.45
C LYS A 91 3.80 21.51 6.86
N GLU A 92 4.38 20.42 7.28
CA GLU A 92 3.72 19.21 7.71
C GLU A 92 3.70 19.03 9.23
N GLY A 93 3.64 20.17 9.95
CA GLY A 93 3.60 20.19 11.42
C GLY A 93 4.90 19.75 12.09
N GLY A 94 6.03 19.76 11.39
CA GLY A 94 7.31 19.32 11.90
C GLY A 94 7.46 17.80 11.98
N ILE A 95 6.49 17.02 11.45
CA ILE A 95 6.49 15.56 11.52
C ILE A 95 7.45 15.01 10.47
N ALA A 96 8.45 14.23 10.91
CA ALA A 96 9.33 13.48 10.03
C ALA A 96 8.65 12.21 9.51
N PRO A 97 9.04 11.66 8.36
CA PRO A 97 8.69 10.30 8.00
C PRO A 97 9.19 9.32 9.07
N GLN A 98 8.27 8.54 9.65
CA GLN A 98 8.65 7.60 10.71
C GLN A 98 9.28 6.33 10.14
N VAL A 99 8.84 5.89 8.97
CA VAL A 99 9.36 4.67 8.35
C VAL A 99 9.86 4.97 6.94
N VAL A 100 11.05 4.49 6.64
CA VAL A 100 11.70 4.66 5.34
C VAL A 100 12.21 3.31 4.83
N PHE A 101 12.00 3.05 3.53
CA PHE A 101 12.59 1.93 2.82
C PHE A 101 13.49 2.44 1.70
N GLU A 102 14.61 1.74 1.51
CA GLU A 102 15.50 1.88 0.37
C GLU A 102 15.66 0.52 -0.31
N ILE A 103 15.50 0.50 -1.61
CA ILE A 103 15.64 -0.69 -2.44
C ILE A 103 16.91 -0.53 -3.28
N LEU A 104 17.90 -1.36 -3.00
CA LEU A 104 19.18 -1.22 -3.65
C LEU A 104 19.14 -1.60 -5.13
N SER A 105 19.89 -0.87 -5.89
CA SER A 105 20.26 -1.19 -7.27
C SER A 105 21.78 -1.38 -7.37
N PRO A 106 22.29 -1.99 -8.45
CA PRO A 106 23.73 -2.14 -8.65
C PRO A 106 24.52 -0.82 -8.66
N SER A 107 23.86 0.33 -8.89
CA SER A 107 24.48 1.65 -8.89
C SER A 107 24.69 2.24 -7.49
N ASN A 108 23.98 1.74 -6.48
CA ASN A 108 24.12 2.27 -5.13
C ASN A 108 25.45 1.89 -4.50
N THR A 109 26.12 2.86 -3.92
CA THR A 109 27.39 2.66 -3.22
C THR A 109 27.23 2.58 -1.72
N PRO A 110 28.11 1.85 -0.99
CA PRO A 110 28.08 1.83 0.47
C PRO A 110 28.12 3.24 1.09
N ASN A 111 28.97 4.12 0.55
CA ASN A 111 29.09 5.50 1.05
C ASN A 111 27.80 6.32 0.88
N GLU A 112 27.03 6.07 -0.17
CA GLU A 112 25.71 6.69 -0.35
C GLU A 112 24.73 6.20 0.72
N MET A 113 24.69 4.90 0.96
CA MET A 113 23.80 4.31 1.98
C MET A 113 24.17 4.77 3.39
N ASP A 114 25.46 4.91 3.69
CA ASP A 114 25.93 5.46 4.97
C ASP A 114 25.48 6.93 5.14
N LYS A 115 25.54 7.74 4.09
CA LYS A 115 25.03 9.12 4.12
C LYS A 115 23.51 9.15 4.34
N LYS A 116 22.76 8.27 3.68
CA LYS A 116 21.31 8.14 3.86
C LYS A 116 20.98 7.74 5.30
N LEU A 117 21.69 6.75 5.87
CA LEU A 117 21.51 6.35 7.26
C LEU A 117 21.71 7.51 8.22
N LEU A 118 22.84 8.25 8.08
CA LEU A 118 23.12 9.43 8.91
C LEU A 118 22.08 10.54 8.75
N PHE A 119 21.56 10.71 7.54
CA PHE A 119 20.48 11.67 7.27
C PHE A 119 19.20 11.24 7.98
N TYR A 120 18.76 9.99 7.82
CA TYR A 120 17.53 9.48 8.42
C TYR A 120 17.63 9.45 9.95
N ASP A 121 18.78 9.11 10.48
CA ASP A 121 19.02 9.18 11.90
C ASP A 121 18.90 10.62 12.44
N ARG A 122 19.58 11.57 11.80
CA ARG A 122 19.57 12.98 12.21
C ARG A 122 18.19 13.61 12.19
N TYR A 123 17.34 13.26 11.19
CA TYR A 123 16.06 13.94 10.96
C TYR A 123 14.85 13.19 11.49
N GLY A 124 15.06 12.13 12.29
CA GLY A 124 14.02 11.58 13.14
C GLY A 124 13.22 10.42 12.54
N VAL A 125 13.78 9.73 11.53
CA VAL A 125 13.22 8.44 11.09
C VAL A 125 13.30 7.44 12.25
N GLU A 126 12.23 6.68 12.47
CA GLU A 126 12.14 5.72 13.57
C GLU A 126 12.46 4.29 13.13
N GLU A 127 12.09 3.93 11.90
CA GLU A 127 12.38 2.64 11.30
C GLU A 127 12.98 2.84 9.92
N TYR A 128 14.13 2.27 9.68
CA TYR A 128 14.81 2.34 8.39
C TYR A 128 15.13 0.94 7.90
N TYR A 129 14.71 0.63 6.67
CA TYR A 129 14.88 -0.68 6.05
C TYR A 129 15.60 -0.54 4.71
N ILE A 130 16.59 -1.40 4.49
CA ILE A 130 17.30 -1.53 3.21
C ILE A 130 17.10 -2.95 2.70
N TYR A 131 16.60 -3.08 1.49
CA TYR A 131 16.52 -4.36 0.80
C TYR A 131 17.36 -4.36 -0.47
N ASP A 132 18.25 -5.35 -0.60
CA ASP A 132 19.06 -5.63 -1.79
C ASP A 132 18.42 -6.84 -2.51
N PRO A 133 17.62 -6.62 -3.59
CA PRO A 133 16.94 -7.71 -4.26
C PRO A 133 17.89 -8.62 -5.04
N ASP A 134 19.06 -8.14 -5.49
CA ASP A 134 20.03 -8.94 -6.22
C ASP A 134 20.74 -9.95 -5.31
N LYS A 135 20.94 -9.58 -4.03
CA LYS A 135 21.56 -10.45 -3.03
C LYS A 135 20.54 -11.05 -2.05
N ASN A 136 19.26 -10.70 -2.23
CA ASN A 136 18.19 -11.05 -1.31
C ASN A 136 18.57 -10.78 0.15
N ASN A 137 19.06 -9.58 0.42
CA ASN A 137 19.58 -9.19 1.73
C ASN A 137 18.77 -8.03 2.30
N LEU A 138 18.13 -8.28 3.43
CA LEU A 138 17.36 -7.29 4.19
C LEU A 138 18.13 -6.85 5.43
N ARG A 139 18.25 -5.55 5.61
CA ARG A 139 18.79 -4.92 6.82
C ARG A 139 17.79 -3.93 7.37
N GLY A 140 17.79 -3.73 8.68
CA GLY A 140 16.91 -2.79 9.34
C GLY A 140 17.57 -2.08 10.51
N TRP A 141 17.05 -0.90 10.81
CA TRP A 141 17.40 -0.10 11.97
C TRP A 141 16.12 0.37 12.66
N LEU A 142 16.17 0.39 13.98
CA LEU A 142 15.10 0.89 14.82
C LEU A 142 15.65 1.98 15.72
N ARG A 143 14.91 3.08 15.89
CA ARG A 143 15.33 4.17 16.76
C ARG A 143 15.26 3.77 18.23
N GLY A 144 16.41 3.82 18.89
CA GLY A 144 16.61 3.74 20.33
C GLY A 144 16.80 5.14 20.96
N GLU A 145 17.35 5.17 22.15
CA GLU A 145 17.62 6.41 22.89
C GLU A 145 18.73 7.25 22.24
N ASP A 146 19.76 6.60 21.70
CA ASP A 146 20.96 7.25 21.15
C ASP A 146 20.90 7.43 19.61
N GLY A 147 19.86 6.96 18.93
CA GLY A 147 19.72 7.03 17.49
C GLY A 147 19.19 5.74 16.87
N LEU A 148 19.50 5.53 15.58
CA LEU A 148 19.10 4.33 14.84
C LEU A 148 20.06 3.16 15.13
N ASP A 149 19.57 2.16 15.85
CA ASP A 149 20.30 0.93 16.16
C ASP A 149 19.98 -0.18 15.16
N VAL A 150 20.98 -0.99 14.83
CA VAL A 150 20.84 -2.12 13.90
C VAL A 150 19.92 -3.19 14.51
N ILE A 151 18.92 -3.62 13.75
CA ILE A 151 18.09 -4.79 14.07
C ILE A 151 18.93 -6.04 13.81
N SER A 152 19.25 -6.78 14.86
CA SER A 152 20.16 -7.94 14.78
C SER A 152 19.57 -9.12 14.00
N GLN A 153 18.23 -9.26 13.96
CA GLN A 153 17.54 -10.35 13.28
C GLN A 153 16.32 -9.82 12.51
N MET A 154 16.37 -9.94 11.19
CA MET A 154 15.28 -9.52 10.31
C MET A 154 14.29 -10.63 9.98
N ALA A 155 14.64 -11.90 10.19
CA ALA A 155 13.71 -13.00 9.98
C ALA A 155 12.55 -12.94 10.98
N ASP A 156 11.33 -12.89 10.47
CA ASP A 156 10.08 -12.71 11.21
C ASP A 156 10.01 -11.42 12.04
N TRP A 157 10.84 -10.44 11.71
CA TRP A 157 10.75 -9.12 12.31
C TRP A 157 9.39 -8.48 12.04
N VAL A 158 8.79 -7.92 13.06
CA VAL A 158 7.55 -7.16 12.93
C VAL A 158 7.83 -5.68 13.17
N SER A 159 7.55 -4.86 12.14
CA SER A 159 7.68 -3.41 12.26
C SER A 159 6.82 -2.87 13.41
N PRO A 160 7.40 -2.16 14.38
CA PRO A 160 6.65 -1.53 15.46
C PRO A 160 5.62 -0.51 14.97
N ARG A 161 5.89 0.21 13.90
CA ARG A 161 5.00 1.24 13.35
C ARG A 161 3.97 0.69 12.38
N LEU A 162 4.40 -0.11 11.41
CA LEU A 162 3.55 -0.61 10.33
C LEU A 162 2.81 -1.89 10.69
N LYS A 163 3.28 -2.64 11.70
CA LYS A 163 2.82 -3.97 12.09
C LYS A 163 2.95 -5.01 10.98
N ILE A 164 3.68 -4.72 9.92
CA ILE A 164 4.03 -5.69 8.88
C ILE A 164 5.13 -6.60 9.37
N ARG A 165 5.11 -7.85 8.91
CA ARG A 165 6.12 -8.85 9.21
C ARG A 165 7.00 -9.10 7.99
N PHE A 166 8.30 -9.12 8.22
CA PHE A 166 9.31 -9.42 7.21
C PHE A 166 9.72 -10.88 7.31
N THR A 167 9.59 -11.61 6.23
CA THR A 167 9.96 -13.03 6.18
C THR A 167 10.90 -13.27 4.99
N PRO A 168 12.22 -13.08 5.19
CA PRO A 168 13.20 -13.43 4.17
C PRO A 168 13.15 -14.94 3.90
N SER A 169 13.03 -15.32 2.64
CA SER A 169 13.16 -16.68 2.15
C SER A 169 14.49 -16.85 1.38
N PRO A 170 14.94 -18.04 1.01
CA PRO A 170 16.15 -18.20 0.19
C PRO A 170 16.07 -17.54 -1.18
N GLU A 171 14.87 -17.31 -1.69
CA GLU A 171 14.64 -16.83 -3.07
C GLU A 171 14.19 -15.37 -3.13
N SER A 172 13.54 -14.84 -2.06
CA SER A 172 12.92 -13.52 -2.06
C SER A 172 12.62 -13.04 -0.65
N LEU A 173 12.15 -11.82 -0.54
CA LEU A 173 11.57 -11.25 0.67
C LEU A 173 10.04 -11.29 0.57
N ASP A 174 9.39 -11.96 1.52
CA ASP A 174 7.94 -11.85 1.69
C ASP A 174 7.61 -10.87 2.80
N LEU A 175 6.65 -9.99 2.54
CA LEU A 175 6.09 -9.06 3.50
C LEU A 175 4.64 -9.48 3.79
N TYR A 176 4.28 -9.49 5.08
CA TYR A 176 2.92 -9.85 5.51
C TYR A 176 2.28 -8.70 6.25
N ARG A 177 1.02 -8.47 5.96
CA ARG A 177 0.16 -7.53 6.69
C ARG A 177 -0.16 -8.06 8.10
N PRO A 178 -0.71 -7.21 9.00
CA PRO A 178 -1.12 -7.63 10.35
C PRO A 178 -2.18 -8.73 10.36
N ASP A 179 -3.01 -8.84 9.32
CA ASP A 179 -4.02 -9.86 9.15
C ASP A 179 -3.45 -11.22 8.66
N GLY A 180 -2.15 -11.29 8.40
CA GLY A 180 -1.46 -12.46 7.92
C GLY A 180 -1.45 -12.65 6.40
N GLU A 181 -2.12 -11.77 5.65
CA GLU A 181 -2.08 -11.79 4.19
C GLU A 181 -0.73 -11.24 3.69
N ARG A 182 -0.16 -11.90 2.67
CA ARG A 182 1.08 -11.47 2.02
C ARG A 182 0.85 -10.22 1.17
N PHE A 183 1.84 -9.36 1.08
CA PHE A 183 1.90 -8.31 0.06
C PHE A 183 1.83 -8.94 -1.33
N LEU A 184 1.01 -8.37 -2.19
CA LEU A 184 0.74 -8.91 -3.52
C LEU A 184 1.30 -7.98 -4.59
N THR A 185 1.88 -8.58 -5.60
CA THR A 185 2.20 -7.87 -6.84
C THR A 185 0.91 -7.47 -7.56
N TYR A 186 0.97 -6.43 -8.39
CA TYR A 186 -0.15 -6.04 -9.26
C TYR A 186 -0.70 -7.21 -10.09
N LYS A 187 0.19 -8.08 -10.58
CA LYS A 187 -0.20 -9.27 -11.36
C LYS A 187 -1.04 -10.24 -10.51
N GLU A 188 -0.63 -10.50 -9.28
CA GLU A 188 -1.37 -11.38 -8.37
C GLU A 188 -2.72 -10.80 -7.98
N ILE A 189 -2.79 -9.48 -7.72
CA ILE A 189 -4.05 -8.77 -7.46
C ILE A 189 -4.99 -8.92 -8.66
N SER A 190 -4.51 -8.67 -9.88
CA SER A 190 -5.30 -8.77 -11.10
C SER A 190 -5.80 -10.20 -11.32
N GLN A 191 -4.97 -11.21 -11.06
CA GLN A 191 -5.36 -12.61 -11.18
C GLN A 191 -6.43 -13.02 -10.14
N ARG A 192 -6.29 -12.58 -8.89
CA ARG A 192 -7.29 -12.83 -7.84
C ARG A 192 -8.64 -12.20 -8.21
N LEU A 193 -8.63 -10.95 -8.64
CA LEU A 193 -9.83 -10.24 -9.05
C LEU A 193 -10.56 -10.95 -10.20
N GLU A 194 -9.83 -11.40 -11.22
CA GLU A 194 -10.41 -12.13 -12.34
C GLU A 194 -10.99 -13.49 -11.90
N GLN A 195 -10.31 -14.19 -11.00
CA GLN A 195 -10.83 -15.44 -10.44
C GLN A 195 -12.11 -15.25 -9.62
N GLU A 196 -12.15 -14.20 -8.79
CA GLU A 196 -13.36 -13.86 -8.02
C GLU A 196 -14.52 -13.50 -8.93
N ARG A 197 -14.25 -12.69 -9.96
CA ARG A 197 -15.25 -12.34 -10.96
C ARG A 197 -15.82 -13.58 -11.67
N GLN A 198 -14.95 -14.50 -12.08
CA GLN A 198 -15.38 -15.75 -12.72
C GLN A 198 -16.21 -16.62 -11.77
N ARG A 199 -15.83 -16.71 -10.50
CA ARG A 199 -16.60 -17.44 -9.47
C ARG A 199 -17.97 -16.82 -9.27
N ALA A 200 -18.04 -15.50 -9.08
CA ALA A 200 -19.31 -14.78 -8.92
C ALA A 200 -20.24 -14.99 -10.13
N GLU A 201 -19.68 -14.93 -11.35
CA GLU A 201 -20.47 -15.17 -12.57
C GLU A 201 -20.99 -16.62 -12.66
N GLN A 202 -20.16 -17.61 -12.29
CA GLN A 202 -20.58 -19.01 -12.25
C GLN A 202 -21.67 -19.24 -11.19
N GLU A 203 -21.55 -18.64 -10.01
CA GLU A 203 -22.59 -18.72 -8.98
C GLU A 203 -23.90 -18.09 -9.43
N ARG A 204 -23.83 -16.92 -10.09
CA ARG A 204 -24.99 -16.27 -10.68
C ARG A 204 -25.69 -17.17 -11.70
N GLN A 205 -24.92 -17.74 -12.66
CA GLN A 205 -25.47 -18.63 -13.67
C GLN A 205 -26.10 -19.89 -13.07
N ARG A 206 -25.47 -20.48 -12.02
CA ARG A 206 -26.05 -21.62 -11.31
C ARG A 206 -27.34 -21.26 -10.60
N ALA A 207 -27.42 -20.08 -9.99
CA ALA A 207 -28.63 -19.60 -9.34
C ALA A 207 -29.76 -19.37 -10.36
N GLU A 208 -29.45 -18.74 -11.50
CA GLU A 208 -30.40 -18.52 -12.59
C GLU A 208 -30.92 -19.85 -13.18
N GLN A 209 -30.03 -20.82 -13.42
CA GLN A 209 -30.41 -22.15 -13.91
C GLN A 209 -31.24 -22.91 -12.88
N ALA A 210 -30.94 -22.83 -11.61
CA ALA A 210 -31.72 -23.46 -10.56
C ALA A 210 -33.12 -22.83 -10.42
N GLU A 211 -33.22 -21.52 -10.56
CA GLU A 211 -34.50 -20.81 -10.57
C GLU A 211 -35.34 -21.18 -11.80
N GLN A 212 -34.71 -21.20 -13.00
CA GLN A 212 -35.39 -21.62 -14.20
C GLN A 212 -35.89 -23.07 -14.13
N ALA A 213 -35.05 -23.99 -13.62
CA ALA A 213 -35.47 -25.38 -13.43
C ALA A 213 -36.65 -25.52 -12.44
N ARG A 214 -36.70 -24.69 -11.40
CA ARG A 214 -37.86 -24.63 -10.49
C ARG A 214 -39.11 -24.14 -11.20
N ARG A 215 -39.01 -23.07 -12.02
CA ARG A 215 -40.14 -22.56 -12.85
C ARG A 215 -40.63 -23.61 -13.82
N ASP A 216 -39.74 -24.30 -14.51
CA ASP A 216 -40.09 -25.33 -15.51
C ASP A 216 -40.73 -26.58 -14.87
N ALA A 217 -40.42 -26.87 -13.62
CA ALA A 217 -41.00 -27.98 -12.86
C ALA A 217 -42.47 -27.73 -12.46
N ILE A 218 -42.87 -26.48 -12.24
CA ILE A 218 -44.21 -26.13 -11.72
C ILE A 218 -45.33 -26.66 -12.66
N PRO A 219 -45.33 -26.42 -13.98
CA PRO A 219 -46.36 -26.94 -14.86
C PRO A 219 -46.45 -28.47 -14.88
N GLN A 220 -45.29 -29.15 -14.81
CA GLN A 220 -45.25 -30.62 -14.79
C GLN A 220 -45.85 -31.17 -13.50
N LEU A 221 -45.53 -30.58 -12.36
CA LEU A 221 -46.08 -30.99 -11.03
C LEU A 221 -47.60 -30.76 -10.98
N LEU A 222 -48.09 -29.68 -11.57
CA LEU A 222 -49.53 -29.42 -11.70
C LEU A 222 -50.23 -30.47 -12.57
N GLN A 223 -49.64 -30.88 -13.71
CA GLN A 223 -50.16 -31.95 -14.55
C GLN A 223 -50.19 -33.32 -13.84
N MET A 224 -49.29 -33.54 -12.91
CA MET A 224 -49.26 -34.73 -12.05
C MET A 224 -50.35 -34.68 -10.94
N GLY A 225 -51.10 -33.60 -10.83
CA GLY A 225 -52.19 -33.45 -9.86
C GLY A 225 -51.77 -32.95 -8.49
N LEU A 226 -50.56 -32.38 -8.30
CA LEU A 226 -50.18 -31.77 -7.04
C LEU A 226 -50.90 -30.43 -6.87
N SER A 227 -51.26 -30.11 -5.61
CA SER A 227 -51.83 -28.79 -5.30
C SER A 227 -50.74 -27.71 -5.25
N VAL A 228 -51.11 -26.44 -5.40
CA VAL A 228 -50.20 -25.30 -5.28
C VAL A 228 -49.42 -25.31 -3.97
N GLU A 229 -50.06 -25.70 -2.88
CA GLU A 229 -49.44 -25.79 -1.57
C GLU A 229 -48.38 -26.92 -1.53
N GLN A 230 -48.66 -28.06 -2.14
CA GLN A 230 -47.73 -29.19 -2.24
C GLN A 230 -46.51 -28.82 -3.14
N ILE A 231 -46.73 -28.10 -4.23
CA ILE A 231 -45.66 -27.61 -5.11
C ILE A 231 -44.80 -26.58 -4.38
N ALA A 232 -45.43 -25.64 -3.67
CA ALA A 232 -44.72 -24.66 -2.85
C ALA A 232 -43.78 -25.33 -1.85
N GLN A 233 -44.29 -26.34 -1.14
CA GLN A 233 -43.50 -27.12 -0.18
C GLN A 233 -42.36 -27.90 -0.89
N ALA A 234 -42.62 -28.56 -2.00
CA ALA A 234 -41.66 -29.39 -2.72
C ALA A 234 -40.49 -28.57 -3.30
N LEU A 235 -40.79 -27.36 -3.79
CA LEU A 235 -39.80 -26.46 -4.40
C LEU A 235 -39.20 -25.42 -3.45
N SER A 236 -39.61 -25.43 -2.17
CA SER A 236 -39.23 -24.43 -1.14
C SER A 236 -39.56 -23.00 -1.60
N LEU A 237 -40.75 -22.80 -2.20
CA LEU A 237 -41.31 -21.52 -2.63
C LEU A 237 -42.48 -21.14 -1.71
N SER A 238 -42.88 -19.88 -1.74
CA SER A 238 -44.16 -19.47 -1.16
C SER A 238 -45.32 -19.85 -2.09
N VAL A 239 -46.49 -20.04 -1.50
CA VAL A 239 -47.72 -20.31 -2.27
C VAL A 239 -48.04 -19.18 -3.25
N GLU A 240 -47.70 -17.95 -2.89
CA GLU A 240 -47.90 -16.76 -3.68
C GLU A 240 -46.99 -16.72 -4.93
N GLU A 241 -45.70 -17.10 -4.74
CA GLU A 241 -44.74 -17.26 -5.85
C GLU A 241 -45.21 -18.34 -6.85
N VAL A 242 -45.67 -19.49 -6.39
CA VAL A 242 -46.19 -20.55 -7.27
C VAL A 242 -47.45 -20.06 -8.04
N ARG A 243 -48.34 -19.33 -7.37
CA ARG A 243 -49.55 -18.77 -8.06
C ARG A 243 -49.19 -17.75 -9.12
N THR A 244 -48.22 -16.87 -8.84
CA THR A 244 -47.76 -15.88 -9.82
C THR A 244 -47.18 -16.55 -11.07
N LEU A 245 -46.34 -17.57 -10.87
CA LEU A 245 -45.70 -18.32 -11.95
C LEU A 245 -46.63 -19.24 -12.73
N THR A 246 -47.85 -19.49 -12.23
CA THR A 246 -48.90 -20.28 -12.92
C THR A 246 -49.88 -19.41 -13.69
N GLN A 247 -49.86 -18.07 -13.55
CA GLN A 247 -50.72 -17.14 -14.22
C GLN A 247 -50.08 -16.47 -15.47
N GLU A 248 -48.77 -16.66 -15.67
CA GLU A 248 -48.02 -16.30 -16.88
C GLU A 248 -48.03 -17.46 -17.89
#